data_577df62cc1f527721d849be352484d92
#
_entry.id   577df62cc1f527721d849be352484d92
#
_cell.length_a   1.000
_cell.length_b   1.000
_cell.length_c   1.000
_cell.angle_alpha   90.00
_cell.angle_beta   90.00
_cell.angle_gamma   90.00
#
_symmetry.space_group_name_H-M   'P 1'
#
loop_
_entity.id
_entity.type
_entity.pdbx_description
1 polymer ?
#
loop_
_entity_poly.entity_id
_entity_poly.type
_entity_poly.pdbx_seq_one_letter_code
_entity_poly.pdbx_strand_id
1 'polypeptide(L)' 'MGRYRAIMTETDRKHISGESDPTQDQQDQAVYRVRQRINEELPQDIELLEKNRPDVLEELRAVVCEEQ' A
#
# COMPACT_ATOMS: atom_id res chain seq x y z
N MET A 1 -9.91 -14.11 -3.30
CA MET A 1 -9.73 -13.71 -3.47
C MET A 1 -9.24 -12.94 -3.62
N GLY A 2 -9.15 -12.73 -3.91
CA GLY A 2 -8.51 -12.00 -4.06
C GLY A 2 -8.40 -11.18 -3.77
N ARG A 3 -7.96 -11.09 -3.67
CA ARG A 3 -7.85 -10.24 -3.25
C ARG A 3 -7.15 -9.30 -3.69
N TYR A 4 -7.55 -8.27 -3.79
CA TYR A 4 -6.82 -7.18 -4.21
C TYR A 4 -5.90 -6.77 -3.16
N ARG A 5 -4.69 -6.38 -3.53
CA ARG A 5 -3.78 -5.90 -2.59
C ARG A 5 -3.28 -4.61 -3.14
N ALA A 6 -3.34 -3.53 -2.39
CA ALA A 6 -2.72 -2.28 -2.76
C ALA A 6 -1.31 -2.27 -2.23
N ILE A 7 -1.11 -1.70 -1.04
CA ILE A 7 0.22 -1.65 -0.47
C ILE A 7 0.45 -2.66 0.64
N MET A 8 -0.60 -3.37 1.03
CA MET A 8 -0.52 -4.34 2.10
C MET A 8 -1.19 -5.63 1.72
N THR A 9 -0.56 -6.75 2.04
CA THR A 9 -1.22 -8.04 1.94
C THR A 9 -2.05 -8.26 3.18
N GLU A 10 -2.84 -9.32 3.17
CA GLU A 10 -3.62 -9.67 4.33
C GLU A 10 -2.72 -9.93 5.53
N THR A 11 -1.62 -10.63 5.31
CA THR A 11 -0.68 -10.93 6.38
C THR A 11 -0.07 -9.65 6.92
N ASP A 12 0.29 -8.73 6.04
CA ASP A 12 0.85 -7.46 6.48
C ASP A 12 -0.14 -6.70 7.34
N ARG A 13 -1.40 -6.72 6.95
CA ARG A 13 -2.42 -6.01 7.72
C ARG A 13 -2.55 -6.59 9.11
N LYS A 14 -2.52 -7.91 9.23
CA LYS A 14 -2.64 -8.54 10.53
C LYS A 14 -1.46 -8.22 11.42
N HIS A 15 -0.27 -8.21 10.83
CA HIS A 15 0.92 -7.93 11.62
C HIS A 15 0.98 -6.48 12.07
N ILE A 16 0.64 -5.56 11.19
CA ILE A 16 0.72 -4.15 11.51
C ILE A 16 -0.37 -3.76 12.52
N SER A 17 -1.55 -4.34 12.37
CA SER A 17 -2.64 -4.02 13.27
C SER A 17 -2.52 -4.71 14.62
N GLY A 18 -1.64 -5.71 14.72
CA GLY A 18 -1.50 -6.46 15.95
C GLY A 18 -2.55 -7.55 16.11
N GLU A 19 -3.32 -7.79 15.08
CA GLU A 19 -4.45 -8.68 15.20
C GLU A 19 -4.06 -10.11 15.50
N SER A 20 -2.95 -10.57 14.95
CA SER A 20 -2.49 -11.94 15.15
C SER A 20 -1.39 -12.03 16.19
N ASP A 21 -1.29 -11.02 17.04
CA ASP A 21 -0.31 -11.01 18.12
C ASP A 21 1.11 -11.22 17.60
N PRO A 22 1.53 -10.43 16.62
CA PRO A 22 2.84 -10.61 16.01
C PRO A 22 3.97 -10.18 16.94
N THR A 23 5.14 -10.73 16.71
CA THR A 23 6.32 -10.26 17.40
C THR A 23 6.72 -8.91 16.82
N GLN A 24 7.63 -8.25 17.54
CA GLN A 24 8.14 -6.98 17.05
C GLN A 24 8.81 -7.14 15.69
N ASP A 25 9.56 -8.23 15.51
CA ASP A 25 10.20 -8.49 14.24
C ASP A 25 9.19 -8.64 13.11
N GLN A 26 8.11 -9.34 13.39
CA GLN A 26 7.08 -9.54 12.37
C GLN A 26 6.44 -8.22 11.97
N GLN A 27 6.21 -7.36 12.95
CA GLN A 27 5.66 -6.05 12.65
C GLN A 27 6.65 -5.21 11.85
N ASP A 28 7.92 -5.24 12.24
CA ASP A 28 8.93 -4.49 11.52
C ASP A 28 9.07 -4.95 10.09
N GLN A 29 9.02 -6.25 9.87
CA GLN A 29 9.11 -6.78 8.52
C GLN A 29 7.92 -6.38 7.67
N ALA A 30 6.73 -6.39 8.27
CA ALA A 30 5.54 -5.97 7.54
C ALA A 30 5.65 -4.51 7.12
N VAL A 31 6.09 -3.67 8.04
CA VAL A 31 6.27 -2.26 7.74
C VAL A 31 7.32 -2.07 6.65
N TYR A 32 8.38 -2.84 6.71
CA TYR A 32 9.43 -2.74 5.71
C TYR A 32 8.88 -3.07 4.31
N ARG A 33 8.09 -4.12 4.21
CA ARG A 33 7.51 -4.49 2.93
C ARG A 33 6.57 -3.41 2.40
N VAL A 34 5.78 -2.82 3.29
CA VAL A 34 4.88 -1.75 2.87
C VAL A 34 5.68 -0.55 2.37
N ARG A 35 6.74 -0.20 3.08
CA ARG A 35 7.58 0.91 2.67
C ARG A 35 8.21 0.67 1.31
N GLN A 36 8.61 -0.56 1.05
CA GLN A 36 9.18 -0.88 -0.25
C GLN A 36 8.16 -0.69 -1.36
N ARG A 37 6.94 -1.11 -1.11
CA ARG A 37 5.90 -0.93 -2.11
C ARG A 37 5.61 0.54 -2.36
N ILE A 38 5.61 1.33 -1.32
CA ILE A 38 5.36 2.75 -1.45
C ILE A 38 6.49 3.43 -2.21
N ASN A 39 7.73 3.04 -1.95
CA ASN A 39 8.87 3.75 -2.52
C ASN A 39 9.36 3.20 -3.84
N GLU A 40 9.03 1.97 -4.16
CA GLU A 40 9.55 1.36 -5.37
C GLU A 40 8.50 0.92 -6.35
N GLU A 41 7.41 0.35 -5.86
CA GLU A 41 6.42 -0.18 -6.78
C GLU A 41 5.32 0.82 -7.08
N LEU A 42 4.83 1.48 -6.06
CA LEU A 42 3.76 2.45 -6.27
C LEU A 42 4.17 3.57 -7.22
N PRO A 43 5.39 4.10 -7.14
CA PRO A 43 5.78 5.15 -8.08
C PRO A 43 5.71 4.71 -9.54
N GLN A 44 5.97 3.45 -9.81
CA GLN A 44 5.87 2.96 -11.17
C GLN A 44 4.42 2.96 -11.65
N ASP A 45 3.52 2.58 -10.77
CA ASP A 45 2.10 2.59 -11.10
C ASP A 45 1.62 4.02 -11.31
N ILE A 46 2.09 4.93 -10.48
CA ILE A 46 1.71 6.33 -10.60
C ILE A 46 2.18 6.89 -11.94
N GLU A 47 3.39 6.57 -12.33
CA GLU A 47 3.91 7.06 -13.59
C GLU A 47 3.09 6.51 -14.76
N LEU A 48 2.75 5.24 -14.69
CA LEU A 48 1.95 4.64 -15.75
C LEU A 48 0.58 5.32 -15.86
N LEU A 49 -0.05 5.55 -14.73
CA LEU A 49 -1.35 6.20 -14.72
C LEU A 49 -1.26 7.64 -15.22
N GLU A 50 -0.20 8.31 -14.85
CA GLU A 50 -0.04 9.70 -15.26
C GLU A 50 0.02 9.80 -16.78
N LYS A 51 0.67 8.85 -17.43
CA LYS A 51 0.80 8.88 -18.87
C LYS A 51 -0.41 8.36 -19.59
N ASN A 52 -1.12 7.43 -19.01
CA ASN A 52 -2.18 6.72 -19.73
C ASN A 52 -3.58 6.98 -19.21
N ARG A 53 -3.72 7.17 -17.93
CA ARG A 53 -5.03 7.38 -17.33
C ARG A 53 -4.95 8.37 -16.18
N PRO A 54 -4.73 9.65 -16.50
CA PRO A 54 -4.63 10.65 -15.44
C PRO A 54 -5.92 10.79 -14.62
N ASP A 55 -7.05 10.44 -15.19
CA ASP A 55 -8.29 10.48 -14.43
C ASP A 55 -8.27 9.49 -13.28
N VAL A 56 -7.70 8.29 -13.51
CA VAL A 56 -7.60 7.30 -12.47
C VAL A 56 -6.57 7.74 -11.43
N LEU A 57 -5.51 8.40 -11.87
CA LEU A 57 -4.53 8.91 -10.93
C LEU A 57 -5.16 9.93 -9.99
N GLU A 58 -6.07 10.76 -10.51
CA GLU A 58 -6.77 11.71 -9.66
C GLU A 58 -7.60 11.02 -8.59
N GLU A 59 -8.20 9.89 -8.94
CA GLU A 59 -8.93 9.13 -7.95
C GLU A 59 -8.02 8.63 -6.85
N LEU A 60 -6.84 8.16 -7.23
CA LEU A 60 -5.88 7.72 -6.24
C LEU A 60 -5.46 8.86 -5.33
N ARG A 61 -5.19 10.01 -5.92
CA ARG A 61 -4.78 11.17 -5.14
C ARG A 61 -5.86 11.60 -4.16
N ALA A 62 -7.10 11.52 -4.58
CA ALA A 62 -8.21 11.89 -3.71
C ALA A 62 -8.25 11.00 -2.47
N VAL A 63 -7.93 9.73 -2.64
CA VAL A 63 -7.93 8.82 -1.51
C VAL A 63 -6.74 9.06 -0.59
N VAL A 64 -5.58 9.26 -1.18
CA VAL A 64 -4.36 9.37 -0.39
C VAL A 64 -4.20 10.74 0.26
N CYS A 65 -4.54 11.77 -0.49
CA CYS A 65 -4.34 13.12 -0.03
C CYS A 65 -5.59 13.76 0.53
N GLU A 66 -6.63 12.97 0.72
CA GLU A 66 -7.86 13.51 1.18
C GLU A 66 -7.71 14.07 2.53
N GLU A 67 -8.24 15.18 2.72
CA GLU A 67 -8.18 15.65 3.88
C GLU A 67 -9.25 16.06 4.27
N GLN A 68 -9.56 15.98 4.75
CA GLN A 68 -10.56 16.26 5.08
C GLN A 68 -10.78 17.09 5.81
#